data_6b1034b5477a1f85a79a84c439ddfb4d
#
_entry.id   6b1034b5477a1f85a79a84c439ddfb4d
#
_cell.length_a   1.000
_cell.length_b   1.000
_cell.length_c   1.000
_cell.angle_alpha   90.00
_cell.angle_beta   90.00
_cell.angle_gamma   90.00
#
_symmetry.space_group_name_H-M   'P 1'
#
loop_
_entity.id
_entity.type
_entity.pdbx_description
1 polymer ?
#
loop_
_entity_poly.entity_id
_entity_poly.type
_entity_poly.pdbx_seq_one_letter_code
_entity_poly.pdbx_strand_id
1 'polypeptide(L)'
;MLNSFFKDKKTREVDVEKLSTYLNGCFPLKHYLDNGIDFFGELPLTASKVYIKGKAYDVKDKVSELDSNSIYASSYESLVEQFDKMALSYFKKRIKELATEMGIKDEYSVKLSDAIAYRGTNYVRKRIINLNRYLYCYNTDVSDMVIYHELCHHFNVYHNADFYSLLARYCPNHDYYSKIISAGRFLDK
;
A
#
# COMPACT_ATOMS: atom_id res chain seq x y z
N MET A 1 -8.47 10.47 6.38
CA MET A 1 -9.68 10.03 5.66
C MET A 1 -10.27 8.71 6.17
N LEU A 2 -9.48 7.63 6.37
CA LEU A 2 -9.97 6.36 6.95
C LEU A 2 -10.74 6.53 8.29
N ASN A 3 -10.31 7.43 9.15
CA ASN A 3 -10.98 7.70 10.44
C ASN A 3 -12.45 8.19 10.32
N SER A 4 -12.86 8.67 9.16
CA SER A 4 -14.24 9.13 8.92
C SER A 4 -15.24 8.00 8.70
N PHE A 5 -14.76 6.78 8.44
CA PHE A 5 -15.58 5.59 8.18
C PHE A 5 -15.76 4.72 9.42
N PHE A 6 -15.20 5.08 10.57
CA PHE A 6 -15.44 4.36 11.81
C PHE A 6 -16.62 4.96 12.56
N LYS A 7 -17.55 4.12 13.00
CA LYS A 7 -18.65 4.50 13.90
C LYS A 7 -18.12 4.96 15.25
N ASP A 8 -17.08 4.27 15.74
CA ASP A 8 -16.37 4.60 16.97
C ASP A 8 -14.85 4.54 16.73
N LYS A 9 -14.17 5.65 17.04
CA LYS A 9 -12.71 5.78 16.88
C LYS A 9 -11.92 4.89 17.86
N LYS A 10 -12.53 4.48 19.00
CA LYS A 10 -11.88 3.62 20.00
C LYS A 10 -12.00 2.15 19.65
N THR A 11 -13.18 1.70 19.26
CA THR A 11 -13.44 0.29 18.89
C THR A 11 -13.08 0.01 17.43
N ARG A 12 -12.93 1.06 16.62
CA ARG A 12 -12.71 0.97 15.16
C ARG A 12 -13.79 0.17 14.43
N GLU A 13 -14.99 0.16 14.96
CA GLU A 13 -16.15 -0.40 14.28
C GLU A 13 -16.41 0.37 12.99
N VAL A 14 -16.35 -0.32 11.86
CA VAL A 14 -16.48 0.29 10.53
C VAL A 14 -17.94 0.61 10.26
N ASP A 15 -18.19 1.83 9.81
CA ASP A 15 -19.46 2.21 9.20
C ASP A 15 -19.50 1.64 7.77
N VAL A 16 -19.98 0.40 7.66
CA VAL A 16 -20.01 -0.36 6.39
C VAL A 16 -20.86 0.35 5.34
N GLU A 17 -21.97 0.98 5.75
CA GLU A 17 -22.88 1.68 4.85
C GLU A 17 -22.22 2.93 4.26
N LYS A 18 -21.57 3.73 5.10
CA LYS A 18 -20.82 4.92 4.69
C LYS A 18 -19.62 4.56 3.83
N LEU A 19 -18.91 3.49 4.21
CA LEU A 19 -17.79 2.98 3.44
C LEU A 19 -18.26 2.44 2.08
N SER A 20 -19.34 1.68 2.03
CA SER A 20 -19.95 1.16 0.80
C SER A 20 -20.36 2.27 -0.15
N THR A 21 -20.97 3.34 0.36
CA THR A 21 -21.36 4.52 -0.45
C THR A 21 -20.13 5.21 -1.05
N TYR A 22 -19.05 5.37 -0.27
CA TYR A 22 -17.81 5.98 -0.74
C TYR A 22 -17.11 5.13 -1.81
N LEU A 23 -17.25 3.81 -1.71
CA LEU A 23 -16.55 2.82 -2.54
C LEU A 23 -17.39 2.32 -3.71
N ASN A 24 -18.56 2.90 -3.90
CA ASN A 24 -19.44 2.58 -5.02
C ASN A 24 -18.70 2.78 -6.35
N GLY A 25 -18.17 1.66 -6.89
CA GLY A 25 -17.30 1.63 -8.07
C GLY A 25 -15.84 1.20 -7.83
N CYS A 26 -15.40 1.04 -6.60
CA CYS A 26 -14.06 0.53 -6.29
C CYS A 26 -14.10 -0.99 -6.14
N PHE A 27 -13.73 -1.69 -7.20
CA PHE A 27 -13.82 -3.14 -7.33
C PHE A 27 -13.28 -3.97 -6.14
N PRO A 28 -12.11 -3.71 -5.56
CA PRO A 28 -11.59 -4.58 -4.50
C PRO A 28 -12.47 -4.62 -3.26
N LEU A 29 -12.99 -3.48 -2.82
CA LEU A 29 -13.74 -3.39 -1.57
C LEU A 29 -15.15 -3.93 -1.71
N LYS A 30 -15.78 -3.71 -2.87
CA LYS A 30 -17.08 -4.33 -3.18
C LYS A 30 -16.98 -5.84 -3.12
N HIS A 31 -15.90 -6.42 -3.68
CA HIS A 31 -15.64 -7.85 -3.62
C HIS A 31 -15.58 -8.37 -2.18
N TYR A 32 -14.94 -7.64 -1.27
CA TYR A 32 -14.83 -8.03 0.14
C TYR A 32 -16.15 -7.90 0.88
N LEU A 33 -16.88 -6.82 0.65
CA LEU A 33 -18.19 -6.60 1.24
C LEU A 33 -19.20 -7.68 0.77
N ASP A 34 -19.19 -7.98 -0.54
CA ASP A 34 -20.10 -8.94 -1.16
C ASP A 34 -19.81 -10.39 -0.75
N ASN A 35 -18.57 -10.73 -0.41
CA ASN A 35 -18.17 -12.08 -0.02
C ASN A 35 -18.02 -12.28 1.50
N GLY A 36 -18.36 -11.28 2.31
CA GLY A 36 -18.26 -11.38 3.77
C GLY A 36 -16.82 -11.53 4.28
N ILE A 37 -15.84 -11.24 3.43
CA ILE A 37 -14.44 -11.22 3.84
C ILE A 37 -14.24 -9.95 4.63
N ASP A 38 -13.92 -10.09 5.88
CA ASP A 38 -13.57 -8.97 6.74
C ASP A 38 -12.26 -8.33 6.25
N PHE A 39 -12.41 -7.34 5.38
CA PHE A 39 -11.28 -6.55 4.87
C PHE A 39 -10.52 -5.86 6.01
N PHE A 40 -11.19 -5.70 7.13
CA PHE A 40 -10.67 -5.08 8.35
C PHE A 40 -10.35 -6.09 9.45
N GLY A 41 -10.49 -7.37 9.18
CA GLY A 41 -10.14 -8.44 10.11
C GLY A 41 -8.69 -8.33 10.58
N GLU A 42 -7.82 -7.88 9.70
CA GLU A 42 -6.47 -7.44 10.05
C GLU A 42 -6.16 -6.10 9.38
N LEU A 43 -6.42 -5.01 10.07
CA LEU A 43 -5.94 -3.70 9.61
C LEU A 43 -4.41 -3.72 9.54
N PRO A 44 -3.82 -3.22 8.46
CA PRO A 44 -2.37 -3.26 8.25
C PRO A 44 -1.59 -2.40 9.26
N LEU A 45 -2.28 -1.48 9.93
CA LEU A 45 -1.73 -0.56 10.91
C LEU A 45 -2.77 -0.28 11.99
N THR A 46 -2.56 -0.81 13.18
CA THR A 46 -3.41 -0.64 14.37
C THR A 46 -2.58 -0.14 15.55
N ALA A 47 -3.23 0.19 16.66
CA ALA A 47 -2.55 0.55 17.89
C ALA A 47 -1.76 -0.62 18.54
N SER A 48 -2.03 -1.86 18.14
CA SER A 48 -1.39 -3.06 18.72
C SER A 48 -0.55 -3.86 17.72
N LYS A 49 -0.75 -3.68 16.42
CA LYS A 49 -0.06 -4.45 15.38
C LYS A 49 0.17 -3.61 14.14
N VAL A 50 1.30 -3.80 13.48
CA VAL A 50 1.62 -3.21 12.18
C VAL A 50 2.28 -4.24 11.28
N TYR A 51 1.94 -4.21 9.99
CA TYR A 51 2.61 -5.00 8.97
C TYR A 51 3.64 -4.14 8.22
N ILE A 52 4.83 -4.69 8.02
CA ILE A 52 5.91 -4.04 7.27
C ILE A 52 6.56 -5.10 6.39
N LYS A 53 6.54 -4.90 5.08
CA LYS A 53 7.14 -5.80 4.07
C LYS A 53 6.75 -7.27 4.26
N GLY A 54 5.46 -7.53 4.47
CA GLY A 54 4.94 -8.88 4.67
C GLY A 54 5.18 -9.48 6.06
N LYS A 55 5.77 -8.76 7.00
CA LYS A 55 6.02 -9.24 8.37
C LYS A 55 5.17 -8.46 9.37
N ALA A 56 4.55 -9.17 10.31
CA ALA A 56 3.80 -8.57 11.42
C ALA A 56 4.73 -8.18 12.58
N TYR A 57 4.46 -7.03 13.18
CA TYR A 57 5.15 -6.50 14.35
C TYR A 57 4.12 -6.10 15.41
N ASP A 58 4.41 -6.42 16.66
CA ASP A 58 3.63 -5.93 17.79
C ASP A 58 3.99 -4.46 18.07
N VAL A 59 2.99 -3.67 18.41
CA VAL A 59 3.18 -2.26 18.82
C VAL A 59 3.17 -2.18 20.33
N LYS A 60 4.24 -1.61 20.90
CA LYS A 60 4.43 -1.42 22.34
C LYS A 60 4.62 0.07 22.67
N ASP A 61 4.15 0.50 23.82
CA ASP A 61 4.26 1.89 24.29
C ASP A 61 5.60 2.17 25.00
N LYS A 62 6.26 1.14 25.50
CA LYS A 62 7.52 1.24 26.26
C LYS A 62 8.54 0.20 25.81
N VAL A 63 9.80 0.62 25.81
CA VAL A 63 10.94 -0.27 25.61
C VAL A 63 11.25 -0.92 26.95
N SER A 64 10.71 -2.12 27.20
CA SER A 64 11.07 -2.92 28.38
C SER A 64 12.26 -3.85 28.12
N GLU A 65 12.32 -4.40 26.90
CA GLU A 65 13.42 -5.20 26.35
C GLU A 65 13.48 -4.99 24.83
N LEU A 66 14.69 -5.01 24.25
CA LEU A 66 14.85 -4.91 22.80
C LEU A 66 14.31 -6.19 22.16
N ASP A 67 13.13 -6.08 21.54
CA ASP A 67 12.48 -7.15 20.82
C ASP A 67 12.44 -6.82 19.32
N SER A 68 13.06 -7.67 18.51
CA SER A 68 13.15 -7.53 17.05
C SER A 68 11.80 -7.65 16.34
N ASN A 69 10.75 -8.09 17.04
CA ASN A 69 9.40 -8.25 16.50
C ASN A 69 8.44 -7.16 16.98
N SER A 70 8.94 -6.13 17.67
CA SER A 70 8.13 -5.04 18.17
C SER A 70 8.55 -3.70 17.59
N ILE A 71 7.56 -2.81 17.44
CA ILE A 71 7.73 -1.39 17.13
C ILE A 71 7.22 -0.60 18.32
N TYR A 72 7.99 0.42 18.72
CA TYR A 72 7.70 1.22 19.90
C TYR A 72 7.13 2.57 19.47
N ALA A 73 5.94 2.89 19.95
CA ALA A 73 5.28 4.16 19.71
C ALA A 73 4.46 4.58 20.94
N SER A 74 4.62 5.83 21.38
CA SER A 74 3.93 6.39 22.54
C SER A 74 2.44 6.66 22.27
N SER A 75 2.04 6.76 21.01
CA SER A 75 0.66 6.93 20.58
C SER A 75 0.46 6.37 19.18
N TYR A 76 -0.80 6.23 18.77
CA TYR A 76 -1.14 5.82 17.40
C TYR A 76 -0.68 6.85 16.36
N GLU A 77 -0.76 8.12 16.67
CA GLU A 77 -0.28 9.21 15.79
C GLU A 77 1.24 9.11 15.59
N SER A 78 1.99 8.87 16.68
CA SER A 78 3.44 8.64 16.63
C SER A 78 3.79 7.40 15.80
N LEU A 79 3.01 6.33 15.90
CA LEU A 79 3.18 5.13 15.08
C LEU A 79 2.96 5.43 13.60
N VAL A 80 1.89 6.16 13.26
CA VAL A 80 1.59 6.55 11.88
C VAL A 80 2.69 7.40 11.28
N GLU A 81 3.22 8.38 12.05
CA GLU A 81 4.33 9.22 11.58
C GLU A 81 5.61 8.41 11.33
N GLN A 82 5.95 7.48 12.23
CA GLN A 82 7.10 6.59 12.06
C GLN A 82 6.93 5.70 10.83
N PHE A 83 5.75 5.09 10.69
CA PHE A 83 5.40 4.25 9.55
C PHE A 83 5.53 5.02 8.23
N ASP A 84 4.98 6.22 8.15
CA ASP A 84 5.05 7.06 6.95
C ASP A 84 6.47 7.46 6.59
N LYS A 85 7.30 7.80 7.57
CA LYS A 85 8.73 8.10 7.35
C LYS A 85 9.46 6.90 6.77
N MET A 86 9.23 5.70 7.33
CA MET A 86 9.83 4.45 6.84
C MET A 86 9.34 4.12 5.43
N ALA A 87 8.04 4.17 5.20
CA ALA A 87 7.42 3.89 3.89
C ALA A 87 7.94 4.85 2.81
N LEU A 88 7.97 6.17 3.11
CA LEU A 88 8.44 7.18 2.17
C LEU A 88 9.92 6.99 1.82
N SER A 89 10.76 6.70 2.81
CA SER A 89 12.19 6.42 2.61
C SER A 89 12.39 5.19 1.73
N TYR A 90 11.66 4.10 2.03
CA TYR A 90 11.69 2.86 1.26
C TYR A 90 11.27 3.10 -0.20
N PHE A 91 10.12 3.73 -0.44
CA PHE A 91 9.61 3.94 -1.79
C PHE A 91 10.48 4.88 -2.62
N LYS A 92 11.06 5.93 -2.03
CA LYS A 92 12.03 6.79 -2.72
C LYS A 92 13.23 6.00 -3.24
N LYS A 93 13.80 5.15 -2.39
CA LYS A 93 14.92 4.29 -2.77
C LYS A 93 14.49 3.30 -3.84
N ARG A 94 13.35 2.61 -3.63
CA ARG A 94 12.91 1.54 -4.51
C ARG A 94 12.49 2.03 -5.89
N ILE A 95 11.77 3.15 -5.97
CA ILE A 95 11.42 3.78 -7.26
C ILE A 95 12.69 4.15 -8.05
N LYS A 96 13.71 4.70 -7.40
CA LYS A 96 14.98 5.03 -8.07
C LYS A 96 15.67 3.79 -8.62
N GLU A 97 15.72 2.70 -7.86
CA GLU A 97 16.31 1.41 -8.29
C GLU A 97 15.58 0.86 -9.51
N LEU A 98 14.24 0.72 -9.42
CA LEU A 98 13.42 0.14 -10.48
C LEU A 98 13.35 1.05 -11.74
N ALA A 99 13.30 2.36 -11.58
CA ALA A 99 13.39 3.30 -12.69
C ALA A 99 14.72 3.15 -13.43
N THR A 100 15.84 3.00 -12.71
CA THR A 100 17.16 2.77 -13.29
C THR A 100 17.18 1.45 -14.06
N GLU A 101 16.60 0.38 -13.51
CA GLU A 101 16.49 -0.93 -14.18
C GLU A 101 15.68 -0.83 -15.49
N MET A 102 14.63 -0.02 -15.50
CA MET A 102 13.80 0.25 -16.70
C MET A 102 14.44 1.23 -17.68
N GLY A 103 15.64 1.75 -17.40
CA GLY A 103 16.33 2.73 -18.24
C GLY A 103 15.74 4.14 -18.17
N ILE A 104 14.93 4.43 -17.18
CA ILE A 104 14.35 5.76 -16.93
C ILE A 104 15.40 6.63 -16.25
N LYS A 105 15.79 7.74 -16.91
CA LYS A 105 16.78 8.69 -16.40
C LYS A 105 16.17 9.81 -15.55
N ASP A 106 14.86 9.98 -15.63
CA ASP A 106 14.14 11.00 -14.90
C ASP A 106 14.03 10.65 -13.42
N GLU A 107 14.24 11.63 -12.55
CA GLU A 107 14.00 11.47 -11.13
C GLU A 107 12.52 11.72 -10.80
N TYR A 108 11.94 10.80 -10.03
CA TYR A 108 10.57 10.91 -9.55
C TYR A 108 10.54 11.36 -8.09
N SER A 109 9.71 12.36 -7.82
CA SER A 109 9.30 12.67 -6.45
C SER A 109 8.24 11.69 -5.99
N VAL A 110 8.30 11.26 -4.72
CA VAL A 110 7.38 10.30 -4.14
C VAL A 110 6.49 10.96 -3.11
N LYS A 111 5.20 10.70 -3.17
CA LYS A 111 4.21 11.09 -2.16
C LYS A 111 3.48 9.86 -1.66
N LEU A 112 3.03 9.91 -0.41
CA LEU A 112 2.14 8.91 0.17
C LEU A 112 0.71 9.41 0.18
N SER A 113 -0.23 8.47 -0.02
CA SER A 113 -1.66 8.69 0.16
C SER A 113 -2.27 7.57 1.00
N ASP A 114 -3.42 7.85 1.57
CA ASP A 114 -4.29 6.91 2.27
C ASP A 114 -5.55 6.58 1.45
N ALA A 115 -5.56 6.96 0.17
CA ALA A 115 -6.69 6.75 -0.72
C ALA A 115 -6.94 5.25 -0.94
N ILE A 116 -8.12 4.77 -0.56
CA ILE A 116 -8.47 3.35 -0.67
C ILE A 116 -8.64 2.93 -2.14
N ALA A 117 -9.11 3.86 -2.99
CA ALA A 117 -9.45 3.59 -4.38
C ALA A 117 -8.23 3.32 -5.29
N TYR A 118 -7.05 3.82 -4.93
CA TYR A 118 -5.87 3.76 -5.79
C TYR A 118 -4.67 3.18 -5.02
N ARG A 119 -3.95 2.27 -5.68
CA ARG A 119 -2.70 1.72 -5.15
C ARG A 119 -1.52 2.64 -5.47
N GLY A 120 -1.54 3.26 -6.65
CA GLY A 120 -0.57 4.22 -7.11
C GLY A 120 -1.18 5.17 -8.13
N THR A 121 -0.45 6.22 -8.46
CA THR A 121 -0.74 7.14 -9.57
C THR A 121 0.55 7.80 -10.02
N ASN A 122 0.86 7.75 -11.31
CA ASN A 122 1.98 8.45 -11.88
C ASN A 122 1.53 9.74 -12.57
N TYR A 123 1.90 10.88 -12.03
CA TYR A 123 1.77 12.17 -12.69
C TYR A 123 3.01 12.40 -13.58
N VAL A 124 3.04 11.73 -14.73
CA VAL A 124 4.21 11.63 -15.63
C VAL A 124 4.83 13.00 -15.92
N ARG A 125 4.01 13.99 -16.32
CA ARG A 125 4.50 15.35 -16.63
C ARG A 125 5.11 16.09 -15.44
N LYS A 126 4.67 15.76 -14.22
CA LYS A 126 5.15 16.38 -12.97
C LYS A 126 6.29 15.60 -12.33
N ARG A 127 6.62 14.42 -12.85
CA ARG A 127 7.58 13.49 -12.24
C ARG A 127 7.25 13.20 -10.76
N ILE A 128 5.97 12.91 -10.49
CA ILE A 128 5.49 12.58 -9.15
C ILE A 128 4.81 11.22 -9.23
N ILE A 129 5.26 10.28 -8.43
CA ILE A 129 4.55 9.02 -8.15
C ILE A 129 3.92 9.13 -6.76
N ASN A 130 2.60 9.00 -6.71
CA ASN A 130 1.85 8.95 -5.47
C ASN A 130 1.49 7.48 -5.18
N LEU A 131 1.93 6.95 -4.05
CA LEU A 131 1.68 5.56 -3.64
C LEU A 131 0.81 5.50 -2.41
N ASN A 132 -0.07 4.50 -2.36
CA ASN A 132 -0.79 4.20 -1.14
C ASN A 132 0.20 3.75 -0.06
N ARG A 133 0.15 4.38 1.15
CA ARG A 133 1.06 4.08 2.26
C ARG A 133 1.04 2.61 2.66
N TYR A 134 -0.10 1.94 2.56
CA TYR A 134 -0.27 0.54 2.94
C TYR A 134 0.37 -0.47 1.99
N LEU A 135 0.89 -0.02 0.83
CA LEU A 135 1.76 -0.86 0.00
C LEU A 135 3.03 -1.28 0.74
N TYR A 136 3.47 -0.49 1.73
CA TYR A 136 4.60 -0.83 2.57
C TYR A 136 4.33 -2.01 3.51
N CYS A 137 3.07 -2.38 3.69
CA CYS A 137 2.68 -3.55 4.48
C CYS A 137 2.88 -4.87 3.73
N TYR A 138 2.79 -4.85 2.39
CA TYR A 138 2.99 -6.03 1.56
C TYR A 138 4.47 -6.41 1.46
N ASN A 139 4.74 -7.66 1.06
CA ASN A 139 6.09 -8.05 0.71
C ASN A 139 6.64 -7.19 -0.44
N THR A 140 7.95 -7.25 -0.62
CA THR A 140 8.66 -6.40 -1.59
C THR A 140 8.16 -6.62 -3.02
N ASP A 141 7.93 -7.87 -3.43
CA ASP A 141 7.53 -8.19 -4.80
C ASP A 141 6.16 -7.61 -5.15
N VAL A 142 5.22 -7.64 -4.19
CA VAL A 142 3.87 -7.08 -4.36
C VAL A 142 3.93 -5.56 -4.48
N SER A 143 4.72 -4.89 -3.63
CA SER A 143 4.89 -3.43 -3.71
C SER A 143 5.64 -3.00 -4.98
N ASP A 144 6.63 -3.78 -5.40
CA ASP A 144 7.39 -3.54 -6.63
C ASP A 144 6.52 -3.66 -7.88
N MET A 145 5.59 -4.61 -7.90
CA MET A 145 4.63 -4.72 -9.00
C MET A 145 3.86 -3.41 -9.22
N VAL A 146 3.40 -2.76 -8.13
CA VAL A 146 2.71 -1.47 -8.25
C VAL A 146 3.68 -0.37 -8.72
N ILE A 147 4.91 -0.37 -8.23
CA ILE A 147 5.92 0.60 -8.67
C ILE A 147 6.24 0.41 -10.15
N TYR A 148 6.43 -0.82 -10.63
CA TYR A 148 6.62 -1.09 -12.07
C TYR A 148 5.41 -0.65 -12.89
N HIS A 149 4.19 -0.89 -12.41
CA HIS A 149 2.98 -0.42 -13.07
C HIS A 149 2.99 1.10 -13.24
N GLU A 150 3.31 1.85 -12.18
CA GLU A 150 3.40 3.30 -12.25
C GLU A 150 4.56 3.78 -13.15
N LEU A 151 5.69 3.09 -13.13
CA LEU A 151 6.82 3.40 -14.00
C LEU A 151 6.53 3.07 -15.47
N CYS A 152 5.74 2.04 -15.78
CA CYS A 152 5.29 1.75 -17.14
C CYS A 152 4.52 2.91 -17.76
N HIS A 153 3.83 3.72 -16.97
CA HIS A 153 3.16 4.94 -17.44
C HIS A 153 4.13 6.01 -17.96
N HIS A 154 5.41 5.91 -17.65
CA HIS A 154 6.44 6.75 -18.28
C HIS A 154 6.51 6.54 -19.80
N PHE A 155 6.30 5.31 -20.25
CA PHE A 155 6.36 4.91 -21.66
C PHE A 155 4.99 4.86 -22.32
N ASN A 156 3.98 4.38 -21.59
CA ASN A 156 2.62 4.15 -22.07
C ASN A 156 1.59 4.74 -21.12
N VAL A 157 0.87 5.77 -21.53
CA VAL A 157 -0.16 6.41 -20.70
C VAL A 157 -1.38 5.49 -20.48
N TYR A 158 -1.71 4.68 -21.50
CA TYR A 158 -2.89 3.82 -21.52
C TYR A 158 -2.55 2.37 -21.22
N HIS A 159 -3.43 1.67 -20.53
CA HIS A 159 -3.33 0.24 -20.22
C HIS A 159 -3.69 -0.62 -21.47
N ASN A 160 -2.90 -0.52 -22.52
CA ASN A 160 -3.03 -1.30 -23.74
C ASN A 160 -2.10 -2.54 -23.74
N ALA A 161 -2.07 -3.29 -24.84
CA ALA A 161 -1.23 -4.47 -24.97
C ALA A 161 0.26 -4.17 -24.75
N ASP A 162 0.75 -3.04 -25.26
CA ASP A 162 2.15 -2.63 -25.11
C ASP A 162 2.50 -2.33 -23.65
N PHE A 163 1.56 -1.70 -22.93
CA PHE A 163 1.70 -1.47 -21.48
C PHE A 163 1.87 -2.78 -20.72
N TYR A 164 0.96 -3.74 -20.94
CA TYR A 164 1.02 -5.02 -20.22
C TYR A 164 2.20 -5.88 -20.66
N SER A 165 2.61 -5.81 -21.92
CA SER A 165 3.83 -6.47 -22.40
C SER A 165 5.08 -5.91 -21.71
N LEU A 166 5.13 -4.58 -21.54
CA LEU A 166 6.23 -3.93 -20.82
C LEU A 166 6.20 -4.32 -19.32
N LEU A 167 5.02 -4.26 -18.67
CA LEU A 167 4.88 -4.65 -17.28
C LEU A 167 5.29 -6.11 -17.06
N ALA A 168 4.85 -7.03 -17.91
CA ALA A 168 5.18 -8.45 -17.82
C ALA A 168 6.70 -8.72 -18.01
N ARG A 169 7.40 -7.87 -18.76
CA ARG A 169 8.85 -7.96 -18.93
C ARG A 169 9.61 -7.75 -17.63
N TYR A 170 9.18 -6.79 -16.79
CA TYR A 170 9.83 -6.45 -15.51
C TYR A 170 9.20 -7.16 -14.33
N CYS A 171 7.91 -7.49 -14.42
CA CYS A 171 7.16 -8.19 -13.40
C CYS A 171 6.31 -9.32 -14.01
N PRO A 172 6.90 -10.47 -14.34
CA PRO A 172 6.18 -11.58 -15.00
C PRO A 172 4.97 -12.08 -14.19
N ASN A 173 5.02 -11.98 -12.89
CA ASN A 173 3.97 -12.44 -11.98
C ASN A 173 2.96 -11.33 -11.59
N HIS A 174 2.86 -10.24 -12.39
CA HIS A 174 2.03 -9.08 -12.04
C HIS A 174 0.57 -9.44 -11.76
N ASP A 175 -0.01 -10.40 -12.49
CA ASP A 175 -1.39 -10.86 -12.26
C ASP A 175 -1.56 -11.55 -10.89
N TYR A 176 -0.57 -12.33 -10.47
CA TYR A 176 -0.57 -12.99 -9.16
C TYR A 176 -0.49 -11.95 -8.04
N TYR A 177 0.43 -10.99 -8.13
CA TYR A 177 0.59 -9.93 -7.13
C TYR A 177 -0.64 -9.00 -7.08
N SER A 178 -1.26 -8.73 -8.22
CA SER A 178 -2.52 -7.99 -8.29
C SER A 178 -3.64 -8.68 -7.51
N LYS A 179 -3.73 -10.02 -7.59
CA LYS A 179 -4.68 -10.81 -6.80
C LYS A 179 -4.39 -10.75 -5.30
N ILE A 180 -3.10 -10.77 -4.89
CA ILE A 180 -2.71 -10.61 -3.48
C ILE A 180 -3.18 -9.25 -2.95
N ILE A 181 -2.93 -8.16 -3.68
CA ILE A 181 -3.38 -6.82 -3.30
C ILE A 181 -4.91 -6.76 -3.22
N SER A 182 -5.60 -7.32 -4.21
CA SER A 182 -7.05 -7.35 -4.24
C SER A 182 -7.64 -8.18 -3.10
N ALA A 183 -6.91 -9.22 -2.67
CA ALA A 183 -7.28 -10.04 -1.51
C ALA A 183 -6.89 -9.43 -0.15
N GLY A 184 -6.20 -8.29 -0.10
CA GLY A 184 -5.75 -7.64 1.14
C GLY A 184 -4.82 -8.51 1.99
N ARG A 185 -4.07 -9.42 1.38
CA ARG A 185 -3.15 -10.33 2.08
C ARG A 185 -1.80 -9.67 2.28
N PHE A 186 -1.44 -9.37 3.53
CA PHE A 186 -0.17 -8.74 3.89
C PHE A 186 0.94 -9.76 4.17
N LEU A 187 0.56 -10.95 4.58
CA LEU A 187 1.49 -12.06 4.85
C LEU A 187 1.50 -13.02 3.67
N ASP A 188 2.69 -13.49 3.30
CA ASP A 188 2.84 -14.67 2.45
C ASP A 188 2.45 -15.91 3.27
N LYS A 189 1.55 -16.71 2.72
CA LYS A 189 1.25 -18.04 3.26
C LYS A 189 2.03 -19.08 2.50
#